data_8b58aed6d13eb0ecbc54143ad612e1e4
#
_entry.id   8b58aed6d13eb0ecbc54143ad612e1e4
#
_cell.length_a   1.000
_cell.length_b   1.000
_cell.length_c   1.000
_cell.angle_alpha   90.00
_cell.angle_beta   90.00
_cell.angle_gamma   90.00
#
_symmetry.space_group_name_H-M   'P 1'
#
loop_
_entity.id
_entity.type
_entity.pdbx_description
1 polymer ?
#
loop_
_entity_poly.entity_id
_entity_poly.type
_entity_poly.pdbx_seq_one_letter_code
_entity_poly.pdbx_strand_id
1 'polypeptide(L)'
;MAIIKTIQNPYLSHLLELFFVEDEAFIKRFRFNSAAKTVHHGFVGGLLEHTLNVTKLCDFYTKAYPALNRDLLLTAAIFHDIGKTKEISAFPMNDYTDDGQLLGHIMIGAEMLHDAIREIPDFPAKVESELKHCILAHHGELEYGSPKKPALMEAAALNMADNTDAKMETFTELFDNAKDPNEWLGYNRLFESNIRKTSM
;
A
#
# COMPACT_ATOMS: atom_id res chain seq x y z
N MET A 1 -2.04 -13.51 6.00
CA MET A 1 -1.99 -14.14 7.33
C MET A 1 -0.61 -14.72 7.69
N ALA A 2 0.11 -15.40 6.80
CA ALA A 2 1.44 -15.93 7.16
C ALA A 2 2.46 -14.85 7.59
N ILE A 3 2.54 -13.74 6.87
CA ILE A 3 3.49 -12.64 7.13
C ILE A 3 3.18 -11.95 8.47
N ILE A 4 1.91 -11.67 8.78
CA ILE A 4 1.50 -11.04 10.05
C ILE A 4 2.05 -11.82 11.26
N LYS A 5 1.99 -13.15 11.21
CA LYS A 5 2.51 -14.02 12.29
C LYS A 5 4.03 -13.98 12.46
N THR A 6 4.76 -13.34 11.55
CA THR A 6 6.23 -13.20 11.65
C THR A 6 6.67 -11.90 12.31
N ILE A 7 5.76 -10.99 12.62
CA ILE A 7 6.03 -9.75 13.34
C ILE A 7 6.29 -10.07 14.80
N GLN A 8 7.46 -9.66 15.30
CA GLN A 8 7.93 -9.98 16.64
C GLN A 8 7.62 -8.88 17.64
N ASN A 9 7.53 -7.63 17.19
CA ASN A 9 7.15 -6.52 18.07
C ASN A 9 5.69 -6.70 18.53
N PRO A 10 5.44 -6.86 19.85
CA PRO A 10 4.12 -7.21 20.37
C PRO A 10 3.06 -6.13 20.09
N TYR A 11 3.43 -4.87 20.08
CA TYR A 11 2.52 -3.77 19.80
C TYR A 11 2.08 -3.74 18.33
N LEU A 12 3.04 -3.93 17.41
CA LEU A 12 2.76 -3.99 15.98
C LEU A 12 1.98 -5.26 15.60
N SER A 13 2.30 -6.40 16.25
CA SER A 13 1.54 -7.65 16.06
C SER A 13 0.09 -7.47 16.49
N HIS A 14 -0.12 -6.94 17.71
CA HIS A 14 -1.47 -6.71 18.24
C HIS A 14 -2.26 -5.73 17.34
N LEU A 15 -1.64 -4.63 16.89
CA LEU A 15 -2.27 -3.70 15.96
C LEU A 15 -2.73 -4.39 14.65
N LEU A 16 -1.91 -5.26 14.10
CA LEU A 16 -2.27 -6.06 12.92
C LEU A 16 -3.40 -7.06 13.21
N GLU A 17 -3.43 -7.65 14.40
CA GLU A 17 -4.47 -8.59 14.83
C GLU A 17 -5.84 -7.91 14.92
N LEU A 18 -5.91 -6.71 15.48
CA LEU A 18 -7.16 -5.93 15.55
C LEU A 18 -7.83 -5.78 14.16
N PHE A 19 -7.05 -5.47 13.13
CA PHE A 19 -7.59 -5.27 11.78
C PHE A 19 -7.80 -6.56 10.99
N PHE A 20 -6.82 -7.48 11.02
CA PHE A 20 -6.75 -8.60 10.07
C PHE A 20 -7.07 -9.97 10.68
N VAL A 21 -7.42 -10.01 11.96
CA VAL A 21 -7.84 -11.24 12.67
C VAL A 21 -9.17 -11.03 13.36
N GLU A 22 -9.37 -9.93 14.08
CA GLU A 22 -10.52 -9.71 14.96
C GLU A 22 -11.67 -8.99 14.25
N ASP A 23 -11.40 -8.02 13.36
CA ASP A 23 -12.46 -7.29 12.63
C ASP A 23 -12.83 -7.99 11.30
N GLU A 24 -13.78 -8.92 11.37
CA GLU A 24 -14.29 -9.62 10.19
C GLU A 24 -14.89 -8.68 9.14
N ALA A 25 -15.49 -7.57 9.57
CA ALA A 25 -16.09 -6.58 8.66
C ALA A 25 -15.01 -5.82 7.89
N PHE A 26 -13.93 -5.44 8.58
CA PHE A 26 -12.77 -4.82 7.93
C PHE A 26 -12.07 -5.80 7.00
N ILE A 27 -11.82 -7.05 7.42
CA ILE A 27 -11.21 -8.09 6.58
C ILE A 27 -12.00 -8.27 5.30
N LYS A 28 -13.32 -8.34 5.39
CA LYS A 28 -14.18 -8.46 4.21
C LYS A 28 -14.05 -7.26 3.29
N ARG A 29 -14.14 -6.04 3.82
CA ARG A 29 -13.96 -4.81 3.02
C ARG A 29 -12.60 -4.80 2.33
N PHE A 30 -11.53 -4.98 3.08
CA PHE A 30 -10.16 -4.96 2.57
C PHE A 30 -9.93 -5.99 1.46
N ARG A 31 -10.51 -7.20 1.59
CA ARG A 31 -10.38 -8.27 0.59
C ARG A 31 -11.09 -7.99 -0.72
N PHE A 32 -12.15 -7.22 -0.70
CA PHE A 32 -12.98 -6.97 -1.89
C PHE A 32 -12.81 -5.56 -2.46
N ASN A 33 -12.09 -4.67 -1.78
CA ASN A 33 -11.82 -3.32 -2.27
C ASN A 33 -10.82 -3.34 -3.43
N SER A 34 -10.97 -2.33 -4.32
CA SER A 34 -9.95 -1.99 -5.31
C SER A 34 -8.85 -1.13 -4.68
N ALA A 35 -7.67 -1.12 -5.30
CA ALA A 35 -6.62 -0.16 -4.93
C ALA A 35 -6.77 1.19 -5.65
N ALA A 36 -7.60 1.26 -6.71
CA ALA A 36 -7.83 2.48 -7.47
C ALA A 36 -9.20 2.46 -8.16
N LYS A 37 -9.70 3.64 -8.57
CA LYS A 37 -10.96 3.76 -9.31
C LYS A 37 -10.86 3.19 -10.75
N THR A 38 -9.77 3.49 -11.46
CA THR A 38 -9.67 3.23 -12.92
C THR A 38 -8.28 2.81 -13.41
N VAL A 39 -7.28 2.77 -12.55
CA VAL A 39 -5.89 2.42 -12.91
C VAL A 39 -5.47 1.15 -12.16
N HIS A 40 -4.22 0.72 -12.32
CA HIS A 40 -3.68 -0.52 -11.75
C HIS A 40 -4.36 -0.97 -10.44
N HIS A 41 -4.67 -2.24 -10.36
CA HIS A 41 -5.43 -2.83 -9.25
C HIS A 41 -6.87 -2.27 -9.05
N GLY A 42 -7.48 -1.70 -10.11
CA GLY A 42 -8.86 -1.18 -10.11
C GLY A 42 -9.96 -2.26 -10.18
N PHE A 43 -9.69 -3.48 -9.71
CA PHE A 43 -10.59 -4.63 -9.72
C PHE A 43 -10.89 -5.14 -8.31
N VAL A 44 -11.86 -6.03 -8.19
CA VAL A 44 -12.24 -6.66 -6.90
C VAL A 44 -11.06 -7.42 -6.34
N GLY A 45 -10.57 -7.00 -5.17
CA GLY A 45 -9.40 -7.60 -4.51
C GLY A 45 -8.07 -6.95 -4.86
N GLY A 46 -8.06 -5.93 -5.71
CA GLY A 46 -6.84 -5.21 -6.11
C GLY A 46 -6.09 -4.61 -4.92
N LEU A 47 -6.79 -4.10 -3.91
CA LEU A 47 -6.15 -3.58 -2.69
C LEU A 47 -5.36 -4.66 -1.94
N LEU A 48 -5.93 -5.86 -1.80
CA LEU A 48 -5.25 -6.98 -1.14
C LEU A 48 -4.03 -7.44 -1.94
N GLU A 49 -4.16 -7.54 -3.26
CA GLU A 49 -3.07 -7.97 -4.15
C GLU A 49 -1.91 -6.98 -4.12
N HIS A 50 -2.19 -5.70 -4.32
CA HIS A 50 -1.21 -4.62 -4.19
C HIS A 50 -0.49 -4.65 -2.84
N THR A 51 -1.25 -4.64 -1.73
CA THR A 51 -0.69 -4.68 -0.38
C THR A 51 0.22 -5.90 -0.18
N LEU A 52 -0.18 -7.08 -0.69
CA LEU A 52 0.62 -8.29 -0.58
C LEU A 52 1.93 -8.19 -1.37
N ASN A 53 1.90 -7.64 -2.57
CA ASN A 53 3.07 -7.48 -3.42
C ASN A 53 4.06 -6.47 -2.81
N VAL A 54 3.57 -5.30 -2.39
CA VAL A 54 4.37 -4.29 -1.68
C VAL A 54 5.01 -4.90 -0.42
N THR A 55 4.25 -5.66 0.37
CA THR A 55 4.78 -6.32 1.58
C THR A 55 5.87 -7.34 1.26
N LYS A 56 5.74 -8.11 0.18
CA LYS A 56 6.79 -9.06 -0.27
C LYS A 56 8.06 -8.34 -0.70
N LEU A 57 7.94 -7.22 -1.43
CA LEU A 57 9.10 -6.39 -1.81
C LEU A 57 9.77 -5.82 -0.56
N CYS A 58 9.02 -5.32 0.40
CA CYS A 58 9.54 -4.84 1.68
C CYS A 58 10.27 -5.97 2.45
N ASP A 59 9.72 -7.19 2.52
CA ASP A 59 10.41 -8.33 3.15
C ASP A 59 11.71 -8.69 2.45
N PHE A 60 11.75 -8.60 1.12
CA PHE A 60 12.98 -8.76 0.34
C PHE A 60 14.00 -7.67 0.69
N TYR A 61 13.58 -6.40 0.79
CA TYR A 61 14.47 -5.29 1.15
C TYR A 61 15.10 -5.48 2.53
N THR A 62 14.37 -6.02 3.52
CA THR A 62 14.96 -6.26 4.85
C THR A 62 16.08 -7.31 4.83
N LYS A 63 16.06 -8.24 3.88
CA LYS A 63 17.14 -9.22 3.68
C LYS A 63 18.36 -8.61 2.98
N ALA A 64 18.11 -7.70 2.03
CA ALA A 64 19.16 -6.99 1.29
C ALA A 64 19.79 -5.86 2.12
N TYR A 65 19.01 -5.21 2.98
CA TYR A 65 19.42 -4.08 3.82
C TYR A 65 19.12 -4.34 5.30
N PRO A 66 20.01 -4.99 6.05
CA PRO A 66 19.79 -5.38 7.44
C PRO A 66 19.60 -4.22 8.44
N ALA A 67 19.89 -2.99 8.02
CA ALA A 67 19.63 -1.80 8.83
C ALA A 67 18.14 -1.42 8.94
N LEU A 68 17.29 -1.96 8.06
CA LEU A 68 15.84 -1.76 8.09
C LEU A 68 15.21 -2.47 9.30
N ASN A 69 14.37 -1.76 10.03
CA ASN A 69 13.50 -2.36 11.03
C ASN A 69 12.38 -3.15 10.30
N ARG A 70 12.55 -4.46 10.24
CA ARG A 70 11.63 -5.35 9.50
C ARG A 70 10.19 -5.25 9.99
N ASP A 71 9.98 -5.26 11.30
CA ASP A 71 8.63 -5.27 11.86
C ASP A 71 7.90 -3.97 11.56
N LEU A 72 8.59 -2.83 11.68
CA LEU A 72 8.04 -1.52 11.32
C LEU A 72 7.72 -1.44 9.82
N LEU A 73 8.66 -1.84 8.96
CA LEU A 73 8.50 -1.76 7.52
C LEU A 73 7.36 -2.65 7.01
N LEU A 74 7.28 -3.89 7.46
CA LEU A 74 6.21 -4.80 7.03
C LEU A 74 4.84 -4.36 7.56
N THR A 75 4.78 -3.87 8.80
CA THR A 75 3.55 -3.32 9.36
C THR A 75 3.11 -2.10 8.56
N ALA A 76 4.02 -1.18 8.26
CA ALA A 76 3.74 -0.03 7.42
C ALA A 76 3.27 -0.43 6.01
N ALA A 77 3.91 -1.44 5.39
CA ALA A 77 3.51 -1.95 4.08
C ALA A 77 2.10 -2.56 4.07
N ILE A 78 1.70 -3.23 5.15
CA ILE A 78 0.34 -3.79 5.27
C ILE A 78 -0.70 -2.68 5.47
N PHE A 79 -0.33 -1.60 6.14
CA PHE A 79 -1.26 -0.51 6.48
C PHE A 79 -1.24 0.69 5.53
N HIS A 80 -0.27 0.82 4.61
CA HIS A 80 -0.07 2.07 3.86
C HIS A 80 -1.34 2.56 3.16
N ASP A 81 -2.12 1.65 2.65
CA ASP A 81 -3.30 1.89 1.84
C ASP A 81 -4.64 1.52 2.50
N ILE A 82 -4.67 1.24 3.82
CA ILE A 82 -5.93 0.86 4.49
C ILE A 82 -7.03 1.90 4.37
N GLY A 83 -6.67 3.17 4.26
CA GLY A 83 -7.61 4.27 4.07
C GLY A 83 -8.46 4.14 2.80
N LYS A 84 -7.97 3.43 1.78
CA LYS A 84 -8.72 3.14 0.55
C LYS A 84 -10.01 2.36 0.81
N THR A 85 -10.09 1.63 1.92
CA THR A 85 -11.34 0.96 2.35
C THR A 85 -12.48 1.92 2.71
N LYS A 86 -12.16 3.19 2.96
CA LYS A 86 -13.14 4.27 3.19
C LYS A 86 -13.12 5.31 2.05
N GLU A 87 -11.98 5.50 1.39
CA GLU A 87 -11.82 6.42 0.27
C GLU A 87 -12.66 5.99 -0.93
N ILE A 88 -12.69 4.69 -1.22
CA ILE A 88 -13.36 4.11 -2.38
C ILE A 88 -14.55 3.28 -1.91
N SER A 89 -15.72 3.53 -2.51
CA SER A 89 -16.93 2.76 -2.25
C SER A 89 -16.80 1.32 -2.77
N ALA A 90 -17.55 0.40 -2.15
CA ALA A 90 -17.55 -1.00 -2.57
C ALA A 90 -18.11 -1.16 -4.00
N PHE A 91 -17.68 -2.25 -4.66
CA PHE A 91 -18.27 -2.66 -5.93
C PHE A 91 -19.78 -2.91 -5.78
N PRO A 92 -20.59 -2.62 -6.84
CA PRO A 92 -20.19 -2.29 -8.21
C PRO A 92 -19.88 -0.82 -8.49
N MET A 93 -20.08 0.09 -7.54
CA MET A 93 -19.90 1.53 -7.77
C MET A 93 -18.43 1.91 -7.97
N ASN A 94 -17.56 1.43 -7.09
CA ASN A 94 -16.11 1.66 -7.15
C ASN A 94 -15.75 3.13 -7.42
N ASP A 95 -16.35 4.06 -6.70
CA ASP A 95 -16.15 5.50 -6.85
C ASP A 95 -15.69 6.13 -5.54
N TYR A 96 -15.12 7.32 -5.60
CA TYR A 96 -14.72 8.06 -4.42
C TYR A 96 -15.93 8.38 -3.54
N THR A 97 -15.77 8.21 -2.25
CA THR A 97 -16.70 8.69 -1.22
C THR A 97 -16.47 10.18 -0.95
N ASP A 98 -17.38 10.83 -0.21
CA ASP A 98 -17.19 12.23 0.21
C ASP A 98 -15.91 12.38 1.05
N ASP A 99 -15.66 11.47 2.01
CA ASP A 99 -14.42 11.46 2.80
C ASP A 99 -13.20 11.20 1.91
N GLY A 100 -13.33 10.34 0.90
CA GLY A 100 -12.28 10.09 -0.08
C GLY A 100 -11.88 11.34 -0.86
N GLN A 101 -12.86 12.14 -1.27
CA GLN A 101 -12.63 13.39 -2.00
C GLN A 101 -12.07 14.50 -1.10
N LEU A 102 -12.49 14.56 0.16
CA LEU A 102 -12.13 15.64 1.08
C LEU A 102 -10.80 15.38 1.81
N LEU A 103 -10.52 14.14 2.19
CA LEU A 103 -9.41 13.79 3.07
C LEU A 103 -8.35 12.94 2.35
N GLY A 104 -8.77 12.03 1.47
CA GLY A 104 -7.89 11.07 0.81
C GLY A 104 -7.42 9.94 1.73
N HIS A 105 -7.01 8.80 1.14
CA HIS A 105 -6.67 7.57 1.86
C HIS A 105 -5.51 7.72 2.85
N ILE A 106 -4.54 8.59 2.57
CA ILE A 106 -3.38 8.80 3.46
C ILE A 106 -3.84 9.32 4.82
N MET A 107 -4.68 10.37 4.82
CA MET A 107 -5.20 10.95 6.06
C MET A 107 -6.15 9.97 6.75
N ILE A 108 -7.09 9.41 6.02
CA ILE A 108 -8.04 8.41 6.53
C ILE A 108 -7.30 7.22 7.16
N GLY A 109 -6.26 6.70 6.50
CA GLY A 109 -5.44 5.60 7.01
C GLY A 109 -4.69 5.97 8.28
N ALA A 110 -4.13 7.17 8.36
CA ALA A 110 -3.45 7.67 9.55
C ALA A 110 -4.40 7.84 10.75
N GLU A 111 -5.65 8.27 10.53
CA GLU A 111 -6.70 8.35 11.55
C GLU A 111 -7.13 6.96 12.02
N MET A 112 -7.38 6.02 11.09
CA MET A 112 -7.72 4.64 11.43
C MET A 112 -6.66 3.98 12.33
N LEU A 113 -5.37 4.20 12.01
CA LEU A 113 -4.28 3.72 12.85
C LEU A 113 -4.24 4.41 14.21
N HIS A 114 -4.45 5.74 14.25
CA HIS A 114 -4.47 6.47 15.51
C HIS A 114 -5.52 5.92 16.46
N ASP A 115 -6.74 5.73 15.97
CA ASP A 115 -7.87 5.25 16.77
C ASP A 115 -7.58 3.84 17.31
N ALA A 116 -7.11 2.92 16.47
CA ALA A 116 -6.78 1.56 16.89
C ALA A 116 -5.60 1.50 17.88
N ILE A 117 -4.58 2.32 17.70
CA ILE A 117 -3.43 2.40 18.61
C ILE A 117 -3.87 2.83 20.02
N ARG A 118 -4.86 3.70 20.13
CA ARG A 118 -5.39 4.14 21.43
C ARG A 118 -6.10 3.03 22.22
N GLU A 119 -6.52 1.98 21.57
CA GLU A 119 -7.11 0.80 22.20
C GLU A 119 -6.04 -0.17 22.75
N ILE A 120 -4.77 0.02 22.36
CA ILE A 120 -3.64 -0.81 22.81
C ILE A 120 -2.96 -0.13 23.99
N PRO A 121 -3.05 -0.69 25.22
CA PRO A 121 -2.40 -0.11 26.39
C PRO A 121 -0.88 0.01 26.19
N ASP A 122 -0.31 1.11 26.65
CA ASP A 122 1.12 1.39 26.66
C ASP A 122 1.81 1.31 25.29
N PHE A 123 1.06 1.53 24.19
CA PHE A 123 1.66 1.57 22.86
C PHE A 123 2.74 2.67 22.81
N PRO A 124 3.99 2.36 22.41
CA PRO A 124 5.08 3.33 22.48
C PRO A 124 4.86 4.49 21.50
N ALA A 125 4.82 5.71 22.01
CA ALA A 125 4.55 6.91 21.21
C ALA A 125 5.54 7.13 20.05
N LYS A 126 6.80 6.68 20.20
CA LYS A 126 7.79 6.75 19.11
C LYS A 126 7.42 5.79 17.98
N VAL A 127 7.04 4.56 18.30
CA VAL A 127 6.63 3.55 17.29
C VAL A 127 5.37 4.02 16.56
N GLU A 128 4.41 4.62 17.27
CA GLU A 128 3.24 5.25 16.65
C GLU A 128 3.66 6.35 15.64
N SER A 129 4.54 7.26 16.05
CA SER A 129 5.00 8.35 15.18
C SER A 129 5.78 7.83 13.97
N GLU A 130 6.62 6.82 14.14
CA GLU A 130 7.40 6.20 13.07
C GLU A 130 6.48 5.46 12.07
N LEU A 131 5.51 4.69 12.57
CA LEU A 131 4.53 4.00 11.72
C LEU A 131 3.67 5.00 10.93
N LYS A 132 3.12 6.01 11.60
CA LYS A 132 2.37 7.08 10.94
C LYS A 132 3.21 7.83 9.92
N HIS A 133 4.49 8.10 10.23
CA HIS A 133 5.39 8.74 9.26
C HIS A 133 5.52 7.90 7.98
N CYS A 134 5.67 6.58 8.09
CA CYS A 134 5.72 5.71 6.91
C CYS A 134 4.44 5.83 6.06
N ILE A 135 3.26 5.89 6.71
CA ILE A 135 1.98 6.08 6.00
C ILE A 135 1.91 7.46 5.35
N LEU A 136 2.26 8.54 6.07
CA LEU A 136 2.20 9.91 5.56
C LEU A 136 3.21 10.17 4.43
N ALA A 137 4.25 9.37 4.32
CA ALA A 137 5.36 9.58 3.38
C ALA A 137 5.42 8.56 2.24
N HIS A 138 4.47 7.58 2.16
CA HIS A 138 4.61 6.46 1.23
C HIS A 138 4.55 6.85 -0.25
N HIS A 139 3.87 7.93 -0.63
CA HIS A 139 3.93 8.46 -2.00
C HIS A 139 5.25 9.17 -2.33
N GLY A 140 6.11 9.43 -1.34
CA GLY A 140 7.48 9.94 -1.51
C GLY A 140 7.58 11.44 -1.73
N GLU A 141 6.85 12.00 -2.66
CA GLU A 141 6.91 13.41 -3.06
C GLU A 141 5.62 14.17 -2.70
N LEU A 142 5.79 15.46 -2.36
CA LEU A 142 4.65 16.33 -2.04
C LEU A 142 3.70 16.49 -3.24
N GLU A 143 4.27 16.49 -4.45
CA GLU A 143 3.54 16.59 -5.71
C GLU A 143 2.60 15.40 -5.95
N TYR A 144 2.90 14.26 -5.34
CA TYR A 144 2.07 13.05 -5.41
C TYR A 144 1.07 12.94 -4.24
N GLY A 145 0.88 14.04 -3.50
CA GLY A 145 -0.07 14.11 -2.38
C GLY A 145 0.47 13.58 -1.06
N SER A 146 1.78 13.27 -0.96
CA SER A 146 2.39 12.88 0.31
C SER A 146 2.50 14.08 1.24
N PRO A 147 1.91 14.08 2.46
CA PRO A 147 2.04 15.20 3.39
C PRO A 147 3.47 15.42 3.89
N LYS A 148 4.32 14.39 3.80
CA LYS A 148 5.74 14.40 4.20
C LYS A 148 6.58 13.62 3.21
N LYS A 149 7.83 14.05 3.02
CA LYS A 149 8.86 13.23 2.36
C LYS A 149 9.40 12.18 3.32
N PRO A 150 9.84 11.02 2.82
CA PRO A 150 10.45 9.99 3.66
C PRO A 150 11.66 10.51 4.45
N ALA A 151 11.60 10.39 5.78
CA ALA A 151 12.68 10.73 6.70
C ALA A 151 13.25 9.49 7.42
N LEU A 152 12.58 8.36 7.33
CA LEU A 152 13.04 7.07 7.81
C LEU A 152 13.44 6.18 6.64
N MET A 153 14.39 5.28 6.86
CA MET A 153 14.81 4.32 5.85
C MET A 153 13.64 3.40 5.44
N GLU A 154 12.81 3.03 6.40
CA GLU A 154 11.59 2.25 6.19
C GLU A 154 10.56 2.99 5.33
N ALA A 155 10.37 4.29 5.55
CA ALA A 155 9.47 5.09 4.72
C ALA A 155 9.96 5.20 3.27
N ALA A 156 11.28 5.36 3.07
CA ALA A 156 11.89 5.36 1.75
C ALA A 156 11.76 3.98 1.06
N ALA A 157 12.00 2.90 1.78
CA ALA A 157 11.87 1.54 1.27
C ALA A 157 10.40 1.23 0.89
N LEU A 158 9.44 1.65 1.71
CA LEU A 158 8.02 1.50 1.42
C LEU A 158 7.63 2.26 0.13
N ASN A 159 8.03 3.52 0.00
CA ASN A 159 7.76 4.30 -1.22
C ASN A 159 8.34 3.62 -2.47
N MET A 160 9.57 3.08 -2.39
CA MET A 160 10.16 2.37 -3.53
C MET A 160 9.41 1.08 -3.87
N ALA A 161 8.95 0.32 -2.87
CA ALA A 161 8.18 -0.90 -3.07
C ALA A 161 6.81 -0.62 -3.70
N ASP A 162 6.09 0.37 -3.19
CA ASP A 162 4.80 0.83 -3.68
C ASP A 162 4.89 1.29 -5.14
N ASN A 163 5.82 2.19 -5.45
CA ASN A 163 6.06 2.67 -6.80
C ASN A 163 6.50 1.53 -7.76
N THR A 164 7.25 0.56 -7.27
CA THR A 164 7.66 -0.60 -8.06
C THR A 164 6.45 -1.44 -8.43
N ASP A 165 5.59 -1.80 -7.48
CA ASP A 165 4.40 -2.62 -7.75
C ASP A 165 3.45 -1.91 -8.71
N ALA A 166 3.14 -0.64 -8.49
CA ALA A 166 2.29 0.16 -9.36
C ALA A 166 2.80 0.22 -10.81
N LYS A 167 4.12 0.38 -11.00
CA LYS A 167 4.72 0.39 -12.34
C LYS A 167 4.73 -0.99 -12.99
N MET A 168 5.06 -2.03 -12.24
CA MET A 168 5.07 -3.40 -12.79
C MET A 168 3.67 -3.85 -13.19
N GLU A 169 2.65 -3.51 -12.40
CA GLU A 169 1.26 -3.80 -12.75
C GLU A 169 0.84 -3.05 -14.02
N THR A 170 1.19 -1.77 -14.14
CA THR A 170 0.93 -1.02 -15.39
C THR A 170 1.57 -1.69 -16.62
N PHE A 171 2.80 -2.18 -16.50
CA PHE A 171 3.45 -2.95 -17.59
C PHE A 171 2.69 -4.24 -17.88
N THR A 172 2.25 -4.97 -16.85
CA THR A 172 1.49 -6.21 -17.00
C THR A 172 0.19 -5.97 -17.76
N GLU A 173 -0.60 -4.96 -17.33
CA GLU A 173 -1.83 -4.56 -18.02
C GLU A 173 -1.60 -4.17 -19.48
N LEU A 174 -0.52 -3.41 -19.77
CA LEU A 174 -0.18 -3.04 -21.14
C LEU A 174 0.16 -4.26 -22.01
N PHE A 175 0.87 -5.23 -21.45
CA PHE A 175 1.26 -6.44 -22.16
C PHE A 175 0.07 -7.38 -22.39
N ASP A 176 -0.83 -7.50 -21.41
CA ASP A 176 -2.02 -8.35 -21.50
C ASP A 176 -3.04 -7.80 -22.51
N ASN A 177 -3.11 -6.48 -22.64
CA ASN A 177 -3.99 -5.82 -23.60
C ASN A 177 -3.37 -5.68 -25.01
N ALA A 178 -2.11 -6.07 -25.20
CA ALA A 178 -1.41 -5.94 -26.47
C ALA A 178 -1.95 -6.93 -27.52
N LYS A 179 -2.30 -6.45 -28.71
CA LYS A 179 -2.73 -7.30 -29.84
C LYS A 179 -1.58 -8.12 -30.40
N ASP A 180 -0.39 -7.51 -30.51
CA ASP A 180 0.86 -8.18 -30.87
C ASP A 180 1.95 -7.84 -29.84
N PRO A 181 2.36 -8.80 -29.01
CA PRO A 181 3.37 -8.55 -27.98
C PRO A 181 4.79 -8.32 -28.55
N ASN A 182 5.01 -8.53 -29.84
CA ASN A 182 6.31 -8.31 -30.49
C ASN A 182 6.46 -6.89 -31.05
N GLU A 183 5.39 -6.10 -31.05
CA GLU A 183 5.40 -4.73 -31.55
C GLU A 183 5.58 -3.70 -30.44
N TRP A 184 5.85 -2.47 -30.83
CA TRP A 184 5.84 -1.32 -29.98
C TRP A 184 4.39 -0.95 -29.60
N LEU A 185 4.12 -0.84 -28.29
CA LEU A 185 2.78 -0.57 -27.75
C LEU A 185 2.42 0.94 -27.77
N GLY A 186 3.35 1.78 -28.22
CA GLY A 186 3.19 3.22 -28.27
C GLY A 186 3.67 3.93 -27.02
N TYR A 187 3.47 5.24 -26.99
CA TYR A 187 3.90 6.12 -25.91
C TYR A 187 2.97 6.00 -24.70
N ASN A 188 3.57 5.72 -23.54
CA ASN A 188 2.88 5.73 -22.26
C ASN A 188 3.31 6.93 -21.42
N ARG A 189 2.33 7.70 -20.91
CA ARG A 189 2.59 8.95 -20.16
C ARG A 189 3.21 8.69 -18.78
N LEU A 190 2.89 7.58 -18.11
CA LEU A 190 3.45 7.25 -16.81
C LEU A 190 4.96 6.97 -16.88
N PHE A 191 5.41 6.36 -17.98
CA PHE A 191 6.81 6.04 -18.22
C PHE A 191 7.55 7.07 -19.06
N GLU A 192 6.82 8.04 -19.61
CA GLU A 192 7.36 9.04 -20.57
C GLU A 192 8.18 8.39 -21.69
N SER A 193 7.77 7.21 -22.12
CA SER A 193 8.50 6.38 -23.07
C SER A 193 7.58 5.53 -23.93
N ASN A 194 8.08 5.12 -25.09
CA ASN A 194 7.46 4.05 -25.87
C ASN A 194 7.73 2.70 -25.23
N ILE A 195 6.68 1.89 -25.11
CA ILE A 195 6.72 0.60 -24.39
C ILE A 195 6.84 -0.54 -25.38
N ARG A 196 7.62 -1.56 -25.01
CA ARG A 196 7.76 -2.81 -25.76
C ARG A 196 8.03 -3.96 -24.81
N LYS A 197 7.42 -5.11 -25.09
CA LYS A 197 7.77 -6.37 -24.44
C LYS A 197 9.10 -6.90 -24.95
N THR A 198 9.89 -7.52 -24.07
CA THR A 198 11.15 -8.19 -24.48
C THR A 198 10.84 -9.35 -25.40
N SER A 199 11.65 -9.50 -26.46
CA SER A 199 11.61 -10.70 -27.30
C SER A 199 12.21 -11.87 -26.51
N MET A 200 11.50 -12.98 -26.44
CA MET A 200 12.01 -14.24 -25.89
C MET A 200 12.34 -15.20 -27.02
#